data_9ebdec5fc1938c6c53938ab5795bf162
#
_entry.id   9ebdec5fc1938c6c53938ab5795bf162
#
_cell.length_a   1.000
_cell.length_b   1.000
_cell.length_c   1.000
_cell.angle_alpha   90.00
_cell.angle_beta   90.00
_cell.angle_gamma   90.00
#
_symmetry.space_group_name_H-M   'P 1'
#
loop_
_entity.id
_entity.type
_entity.pdbx_description
1 polymer ?
#
loop_
_entity_poly.entity_id
_entity_poly.type
_entity_poly.pdbx_seq_one_letter_code
_entity_poly.pdbx_strand_id
1 'polypeptide(L)'
;AYVYEVQAATGKMFDQNVSYIEMSPELSEIAANINQLKQEAESNARLAKENEQRKNDLIMYLAHDLKTPLSSVIGYLTLLRDESQISKELREKYLSITLGKAERLEDLINEFFEITRFNIYDITLQYTKINLTRLLEQLVYEFKPMLKSKNLQCNLCVDDDIMLRCDADKIQRVFDNLLRNAVIYSFENTDITISAQCQEDTVSIIFCNHGDTLPEEKLNRIFEQFYRLDAARSTSSGGAGLGLAIVKQIVELHNGTIVAESQEDQNKFSITLPLA
;
A
#
# COMPACT_ATOMS: atom_id res chain seq x y z
N ALA A 1 -31.32 -24.18 41.43
CA ALA A 1 -31.58 -24.38 39.99
C ALA A 1 -30.81 -23.36 39.14
N TYR A 2 -31.06 -22.06 39.26
CA TYR A 2 -30.51 -20.98 38.43
C TYR A 2 -28.96 -20.90 38.42
N VAL A 3 -28.30 -21.08 39.56
CA VAL A 3 -26.80 -21.06 39.62
C VAL A 3 -26.20 -22.18 38.80
N TYR A 4 -26.79 -23.35 38.80
CA TYR A 4 -26.33 -24.48 37.98
C TYR A 4 -26.51 -24.26 36.46
N GLU A 5 -27.60 -23.59 36.09
CA GLU A 5 -27.90 -23.25 34.72
C GLU A 5 -26.93 -22.21 34.15
N VAL A 6 -26.62 -21.16 34.93
CA VAL A 6 -25.63 -20.16 34.58
C VAL A 6 -24.22 -20.79 34.47
N GLN A 7 -23.86 -21.67 35.40
CA GLN A 7 -22.56 -22.36 35.36
C GLN A 7 -22.45 -23.28 34.14
N ALA A 8 -23.52 -23.98 33.75
CA ALA A 8 -23.53 -24.80 32.56
C ALA A 8 -23.46 -23.96 31.27
N ALA A 9 -24.14 -22.80 31.25
CA ALA A 9 -24.12 -21.86 30.13
C ALA A 9 -22.71 -21.25 29.93
N THR A 10 -22.05 -20.82 31.02
CA THR A 10 -20.69 -20.29 30.94
C THR A 10 -19.67 -21.33 30.49
N GLY A 11 -19.85 -22.61 30.86
CA GLY A 11 -19.05 -23.73 30.37
C GLY A 11 -19.20 -23.96 28.85
N LYS A 12 -20.37 -23.68 28.29
CA LYS A 12 -20.64 -23.77 26.85
C LYS A 12 -20.18 -22.54 26.05
N MET A 13 -19.79 -21.46 26.70
CA MET A 13 -19.40 -20.21 26.03
C MET A 13 -18.21 -20.39 25.10
N PHE A 14 -17.26 -21.27 25.44
CA PHE A 14 -16.07 -21.56 24.64
C PHE A 14 -16.19 -22.82 23.76
N ASP A 15 -17.35 -23.49 23.77
CA ASP A 15 -17.59 -24.64 22.91
C ASP A 15 -17.97 -24.19 21.50
N GLN A 16 -17.12 -24.51 20.52
CA GLN A 16 -17.32 -24.13 19.12
C GLN A 16 -18.51 -24.86 18.43
N ASN A 17 -19.00 -25.97 19.04
CA ASN A 17 -20.11 -26.73 18.48
C ASN A 17 -21.48 -26.18 18.94
N VAL A 18 -21.49 -25.25 19.89
CA VAL A 18 -22.70 -24.61 20.41
C VAL A 18 -22.83 -23.22 19.83
N SER A 19 -23.71 -23.04 18.85
CA SER A 19 -23.92 -21.73 18.20
C SER A 19 -24.74 -20.74 19.05
N TYR A 20 -25.64 -21.26 19.91
CA TYR A 20 -26.51 -20.44 20.73
C TYR A 20 -26.79 -21.13 22.08
N ILE A 21 -26.78 -20.36 23.16
CA ILE A 21 -27.01 -20.81 24.53
C ILE A 21 -28.44 -20.41 24.92
N GLU A 22 -29.27 -21.42 25.17
CA GLU A 22 -30.64 -21.24 25.68
C GLU A 22 -30.65 -21.41 27.21
N MET A 23 -31.46 -20.60 27.89
CA MET A 23 -31.66 -20.65 29.33
C MET A 23 -33.16 -20.46 29.62
N SER A 24 -33.53 -20.71 30.89
CA SER A 24 -34.91 -20.53 31.32
C SER A 24 -35.41 -19.08 31.08
N PRO A 25 -36.76 -18.87 30.90
CA PRO A 25 -37.29 -17.54 30.59
C PRO A 25 -36.87 -16.45 31.57
N GLU A 26 -36.71 -16.82 32.85
CA GLU A 26 -36.28 -15.91 33.93
C GLU A 26 -34.82 -15.44 33.79
N LEU A 27 -34.02 -16.20 33.04
CA LEU A 27 -32.61 -15.90 32.77
C LEU A 27 -32.36 -15.45 31.34
N SER A 28 -33.41 -15.07 30.62
CA SER A 28 -33.32 -14.71 29.19
C SER A 28 -32.37 -13.54 28.91
N GLU A 29 -32.30 -12.54 29.82
CA GLU A 29 -31.40 -11.40 29.71
C GLU A 29 -29.93 -11.84 29.88
N ILE A 30 -29.68 -12.77 30.82
CA ILE A 30 -28.34 -13.34 31.03
C ILE A 30 -27.93 -14.18 29.80
N ALA A 31 -28.85 -14.98 29.24
CA ALA A 31 -28.60 -15.74 28.03
C ALA A 31 -28.25 -14.82 26.84
N ALA A 32 -28.95 -13.71 26.67
CA ALA A 32 -28.66 -12.72 25.64
C ALA A 32 -27.25 -12.12 25.80
N ASN A 33 -26.89 -11.73 27.02
CA ASN A 33 -25.55 -11.18 27.30
C ASN A 33 -24.44 -12.22 27.07
N ILE A 34 -24.62 -13.48 27.47
CA ILE A 34 -23.66 -14.55 27.25
C ILE A 34 -23.49 -14.82 25.74
N ASN A 35 -24.59 -14.86 24.99
CA ASN A 35 -24.54 -15.05 23.54
C ASN A 35 -23.85 -13.90 22.82
N GLN A 36 -24.09 -12.65 23.25
CA GLN A 36 -23.40 -11.48 22.73
C GLN A 36 -21.88 -11.57 22.99
N LEU A 37 -21.48 -11.83 24.23
CA LEU A 37 -20.07 -11.98 24.59
C LEU A 37 -19.38 -13.12 23.79
N LYS A 38 -20.08 -14.24 23.59
CA LYS A 38 -19.62 -15.34 22.76
C LYS A 38 -19.37 -14.89 21.32
N GLN A 39 -20.33 -14.21 20.73
CA GLN A 39 -20.22 -13.69 19.36
C GLN A 39 -19.07 -12.68 19.21
N GLU A 40 -18.88 -11.80 20.19
CA GLU A 40 -17.75 -10.87 20.23
C GLU A 40 -16.41 -11.60 20.37
N ALA A 41 -16.33 -12.61 21.25
CA ALA A 41 -15.12 -13.42 21.41
C ALA A 41 -14.77 -14.21 20.15
N GLU A 42 -15.73 -14.84 19.49
CA GLU A 42 -15.54 -15.55 18.22
C GLU A 42 -15.11 -14.60 17.09
N SER A 43 -15.72 -13.42 17.00
CA SER A 43 -15.34 -12.38 16.03
C SER A 43 -13.90 -11.91 16.26
N ASN A 44 -13.53 -11.63 17.51
CA ASN A 44 -12.18 -11.22 17.86
C ASN A 44 -11.15 -12.31 17.58
N ALA A 45 -11.47 -13.58 17.90
CA ALA A 45 -10.60 -14.72 17.61
C ALA A 45 -10.38 -14.91 16.09
N ARG A 46 -11.44 -14.73 15.30
CA ARG A 46 -11.36 -14.79 13.83
C ARG A 46 -10.49 -13.65 13.28
N LEU A 47 -10.72 -12.42 13.73
CA LEU A 47 -9.91 -11.26 13.32
C LEU A 47 -8.43 -11.43 13.71
N ALA A 48 -8.15 -11.95 14.91
CA ALA A 48 -6.79 -12.23 15.35
C ALA A 48 -6.11 -13.26 14.44
N LYS A 49 -6.82 -14.35 14.09
CA LYS A 49 -6.30 -15.38 13.19
C LYS A 49 -6.07 -14.85 11.76
N GLU A 50 -7.00 -14.05 11.24
CA GLU A 50 -6.85 -13.41 9.93
C GLU A 50 -5.64 -12.46 9.92
N ASN A 51 -5.44 -11.68 10.98
CA ASN A 51 -4.30 -10.79 11.11
C ASN A 51 -2.98 -11.55 11.21
N GLU A 52 -2.94 -12.66 11.96
CA GLU A 52 -1.76 -13.52 12.04
C GLU A 52 -1.42 -14.16 10.69
N GLN A 53 -2.43 -14.62 9.96
CA GLN A 53 -2.25 -15.17 8.62
C GLN A 53 -1.73 -14.11 7.65
N ARG A 54 -2.31 -12.91 7.64
CA ARG A 54 -1.82 -11.78 6.83
C ARG A 54 -0.36 -11.44 7.16
N LYS A 55 0.01 -11.45 8.44
CA LYS A 55 1.39 -11.23 8.89
C LYS A 55 2.34 -12.31 8.36
N ASN A 56 1.93 -13.57 8.38
CA ASN A 56 2.74 -14.67 7.89
C ASN A 56 2.89 -14.62 6.36
N ASP A 57 1.80 -14.31 5.64
CA ASP A 57 1.82 -14.10 4.20
C ASP A 57 2.76 -12.94 3.83
N LEU A 58 2.72 -11.83 4.58
CA LEU A 58 3.63 -10.70 4.48
C LEU A 58 5.10 -11.14 4.51
N ILE A 59 5.47 -11.93 5.53
CA ILE A 59 6.85 -12.40 5.71
C ILE A 59 7.27 -13.30 4.55
N MET A 60 6.40 -14.20 4.10
CA MET A 60 6.69 -15.12 2.99
C MET A 60 6.91 -14.40 1.66
N TYR A 61 6.02 -13.46 1.31
CA TYR A 61 6.16 -12.66 0.09
C TYR A 61 7.43 -11.82 0.10
N LEU A 62 7.71 -11.17 1.23
CA LEU A 62 8.92 -10.37 1.38
C LEU A 62 10.19 -11.21 1.23
N ALA A 63 10.25 -12.37 1.90
CA ALA A 63 11.41 -13.25 1.80
C ALA A 63 11.67 -13.69 0.35
N HIS A 64 10.60 -13.97 -0.41
CA HIS A 64 10.71 -14.31 -1.83
C HIS A 64 11.21 -13.12 -2.67
N ASP A 65 10.63 -11.93 -2.47
CA ASP A 65 10.93 -10.75 -3.28
C ASP A 65 12.29 -10.12 -2.94
N LEU A 66 12.79 -10.31 -1.71
CA LEU A 66 14.17 -9.96 -1.34
C LEU A 66 15.19 -10.97 -1.87
N LYS A 67 14.86 -12.27 -1.88
CA LYS A 67 15.78 -13.32 -2.34
C LYS A 67 16.16 -13.14 -3.82
N THR A 68 15.22 -12.76 -4.66
CA THR A 68 15.42 -12.64 -6.12
C THR A 68 16.50 -11.60 -6.50
N PRO A 69 16.41 -10.32 -6.10
CA PRO A 69 17.44 -9.33 -6.38
C PRO A 69 18.77 -9.66 -5.68
N LEU A 70 18.71 -10.17 -4.44
CA LEU A 70 19.91 -10.58 -3.69
C LEU A 70 20.69 -11.69 -4.42
N SER A 71 19.98 -12.72 -4.89
CA SER A 71 20.61 -13.81 -5.68
C SER A 71 21.24 -13.29 -6.97
N SER A 72 20.61 -12.32 -7.62
CA SER A 72 21.16 -11.66 -8.82
C SER A 72 22.43 -10.86 -8.50
N VAL A 73 22.42 -10.07 -7.42
CA VAL A 73 23.60 -9.31 -6.95
C VAL A 73 24.76 -10.26 -6.68
N ILE A 74 24.53 -11.34 -5.91
CA ILE A 74 25.55 -12.34 -5.61
C ILE A 74 26.05 -13.00 -6.89
N GLY A 75 25.16 -13.38 -7.82
CA GLY A 75 25.54 -14.02 -9.09
C GLY A 75 26.45 -13.14 -9.96
N TYR A 76 26.08 -11.88 -10.18
CA TYR A 76 26.91 -10.96 -10.98
C TYR A 76 28.23 -10.61 -10.30
N LEU A 77 28.25 -10.44 -8.98
CA LEU A 77 29.49 -10.22 -8.23
C LEU A 77 30.42 -11.46 -8.30
N THR A 78 29.84 -12.67 -8.24
CA THR A 78 30.61 -13.92 -8.40
C THR A 78 31.21 -14.00 -9.79
N LEU A 79 30.45 -13.71 -10.86
CA LEU A 79 30.96 -13.65 -12.23
C LEU A 79 32.09 -12.63 -12.37
N LEU A 80 31.91 -11.43 -11.81
CA LEU A 80 32.95 -10.38 -11.86
C LEU A 80 34.22 -10.74 -11.10
N ARG A 81 34.13 -11.57 -10.05
CA ARG A 81 35.26 -12.03 -9.25
C ARG A 81 36.03 -13.17 -9.95
N ASP A 82 35.27 -14.15 -10.48
CA ASP A 82 35.85 -15.42 -10.94
C ASP A 82 36.33 -15.36 -12.40
N GLU A 83 35.77 -14.47 -13.22
CA GLU A 83 36.10 -14.28 -14.62
C GLU A 83 37.17 -13.17 -14.80
N SER A 84 38.45 -13.54 -14.93
CA SER A 84 39.55 -12.59 -15.07
C SER A 84 39.65 -11.92 -16.46
N GLN A 85 38.96 -12.46 -17.48
CA GLN A 85 39.05 -12.00 -18.89
C GLN A 85 37.76 -11.33 -19.38
N ILE A 86 36.92 -10.79 -18.49
CA ILE A 86 35.73 -10.05 -18.87
C ILE A 86 36.11 -8.74 -19.58
N SER A 87 35.49 -8.43 -20.74
CA SER A 87 35.68 -7.15 -21.41
C SER A 87 35.24 -5.99 -20.52
N LYS A 88 35.79 -4.80 -20.76
CA LYS A 88 35.45 -3.59 -19.97
C LYS A 88 33.96 -3.27 -20.07
N GLU A 89 33.38 -3.38 -21.26
CA GLU A 89 31.95 -3.12 -21.52
C GLU A 89 31.09 -4.11 -20.74
N LEU A 90 31.45 -5.39 -20.72
CA LEU A 90 30.69 -6.42 -20.00
C LEU A 90 30.78 -6.23 -18.47
N ARG A 91 31.97 -5.82 -18.00
CA ARG A 91 32.20 -5.47 -16.60
C ARG A 91 31.32 -4.29 -16.17
N GLU A 92 31.29 -3.21 -16.95
CA GLU A 92 30.43 -2.03 -16.68
C GLU A 92 28.95 -2.40 -16.70
N LYS A 93 28.52 -3.25 -17.64
CA LYS A 93 27.16 -3.76 -17.71
C LYS A 93 26.78 -4.56 -16.46
N TYR A 94 27.62 -5.49 -16.01
CA TYR A 94 27.37 -6.30 -14.82
C TYR A 94 27.34 -5.45 -13.56
N LEU A 95 28.22 -4.46 -13.42
CA LEU A 95 28.20 -3.51 -12.31
C LEU A 95 26.92 -2.68 -12.29
N SER A 96 26.46 -2.17 -13.45
CA SER A 96 25.20 -1.42 -13.57
C SER A 96 24.00 -2.28 -13.19
N ILE A 97 23.93 -3.53 -13.64
CA ILE A 97 22.85 -4.45 -13.27
C ILE A 97 22.88 -4.73 -11.75
N THR A 98 24.07 -4.95 -11.19
CA THR A 98 24.25 -5.23 -9.76
C THR A 98 23.79 -4.05 -8.93
N LEU A 99 24.20 -2.84 -9.31
CA LEU A 99 23.79 -1.60 -8.62
C LEU A 99 22.26 -1.44 -8.65
N GLY A 100 21.64 -1.54 -9.82
CA GLY A 100 20.17 -1.42 -9.91
C GLY A 100 19.41 -2.51 -9.14
N LYS A 101 20.00 -3.73 -8.97
CA LYS A 101 19.40 -4.77 -8.11
C LYS A 101 19.61 -4.48 -6.62
N ALA A 102 20.71 -3.87 -6.23
CA ALA A 102 20.98 -3.45 -4.86
C ALA A 102 20.08 -2.29 -4.44
N GLU A 103 19.92 -1.27 -5.30
CA GLU A 103 18.97 -0.15 -5.10
C GLU A 103 17.55 -0.67 -4.95
N ARG A 104 17.16 -1.63 -5.80
CA ARG A 104 15.85 -2.27 -5.69
C ARG A 104 15.64 -3.01 -4.37
N LEU A 105 16.69 -3.68 -3.86
CA LEU A 105 16.66 -4.37 -2.57
C LEU A 105 16.49 -3.37 -1.42
N GLU A 106 17.17 -2.22 -1.49
CA GLU A 106 17.04 -1.13 -0.54
C GLU A 106 15.61 -0.58 -0.51
N ASP A 107 15.00 -0.32 -1.69
CA ASP A 107 13.61 0.11 -1.80
C ASP A 107 12.65 -0.87 -1.11
N LEU A 108 12.79 -2.18 -1.38
CA LEU A 108 11.96 -3.22 -0.78
C LEU A 108 12.08 -3.28 0.74
N ILE A 109 13.29 -3.13 1.27
CA ILE A 109 13.57 -3.08 2.70
C ILE A 109 12.88 -1.84 3.32
N ASN A 110 13.00 -0.69 2.70
CA ASN A 110 12.38 0.55 3.18
C ASN A 110 10.84 0.47 3.15
N GLU A 111 10.25 -0.06 2.06
CA GLU A 111 8.80 -0.31 1.97
C GLU A 111 8.32 -1.25 3.08
N PHE A 112 9.08 -2.30 3.39
CA PHE A 112 8.76 -3.24 4.47
C PHE A 112 8.81 -2.59 5.85
N PHE A 113 9.87 -1.85 6.14
CA PHE A 113 9.99 -1.16 7.42
C PHE A 113 8.83 -0.19 7.65
N GLU A 114 8.37 0.48 6.61
CA GLU A 114 7.21 1.36 6.75
C GLU A 114 5.94 0.60 7.09
N ILE A 115 5.61 -0.45 6.35
CA ILE A 115 4.41 -1.24 6.63
C ILE A 115 4.44 -1.85 8.03
N THR A 116 5.60 -2.34 8.46
CA THR A 116 5.73 -2.89 9.82
C THR A 116 5.56 -1.81 10.89
N ARG A 117 6.08 -0.59 10.67
CA ARG A 117 5.87 0.54 11.58
C ARG A 117 4.40 0.95 11.65
N PHE A 118 3.68 0.99 10.53
CA PHE A 118 2.26 1.30 10.52
C PHE A 118 1.43 0.29 11.30
N ASN A 119 1.82 -1.00 11.28
CA ASN A 119 1.07 -2.07 11.95
C ASN A 119 1.40 -2.23 13.45
N ILE A 120 2.51 -1.68 13.94
CA ILE A 120 3.04 -1.96 15.30
C ILE A 120 2.94 -0.74 16.23
N TYR A 121 2.98 0.47 15.69
CA TYR A 121 3.04 1.71 16.49
C TYR A 121 1.88 2.65 16.17
N ASP A 122 1.37 3.31 17.21
CA ASP A 122 0.56 4.53 17.06
C ASP A 122 1.43 5.62 16.43
N ILE A 123 1.32 5.79 15.12
CA ILE A 123 2.11 6.79 14.41
C ILE A 123 1.58 8.17 14.74
N THR A 124 2.39 8.95 15.40
CA THR A 124 2.13 10.37 15.61
C THR A 124 2.57 11.15 14.37
N LEU A 125 1.62 11.72 13.65
CA LEU A 125 1.91 12.59 12.51
C LEU A 125 2.51 13.93 12.96
N GLN A 126 3.53 14.39 12.25
CA GLN A 126 4.14 15.70 12.47
C GLN A 126 3.55 16.73 11.51
N TYR A 127 2.43 17.32 11.91
CA TYR A 127 1.71 18.29 11.08
C TYR A 127 2.49 19.59 10.91
N THR A 128 2.75 19.97 9.66
CA THR A 128 3.31 21.24 9.25
C THR A 128 2.44 21.87 8.16
N LYS A 129 2.53 23.17 7.98
CA LYS A 129 1.85 23.87 6.89
C LYS A 129 2.77 23.92 5.68
N ILE A 130 2.36 23.30 4.58
CA ILE A 130 3.13 23.23 3.33
C ILE A 130 2.38 23.92 2.18
N ASN A 131 3.12 24.32 1.17
CA ASN A 131 2.57 24.74 -0.11
C ASN A 131 2.48 23.49 -1.02
N LEU A 132 1.26 22.97 -1.21
CA LEU A 132 0.97 21.78 -2.01
C LEU A 132 1.37 21.98 -3.47
N THR A 133 1.10 23.17 -4.03
CA THR A 133 1.42 23.49 -5.42
C THR A 133 2.91 23.32 -5.68
N ARG A 134 3.75 23.89 -4.81
CA ARG A 134 5.22 23.77 -4.93
C ARG A 134 5.71 22.34 -4.71
N LEU A 135 5.09 21.60 -3.80
CA LEU A 135 5.43 20.20 -3.58
C LEU A 135 5.18 19.36 -4.84
N LEU A 136 4.03 19.57 -5.50
CA LEU A 136 3.70 18.87 -6.74
C LEU A 136 4.59 19.29 -7.92
N GLU A 137 4.96 20.57 -8.02
CA GLU A 137 5.93 21.06 -9.01
C GLU A 137 7.30 20.41 -8.85
N GLN A 138 7.79 20.33 -7.61
CA GLN A 138 9.04 19.67 -7.28
C GLN A 138 8.99 18.19 -7.62
N LEU A 139 7.92 17.49 -7.25
CA LEU A 139 7.70 16.09 -7.58
C LEU A 139 7.82 15.83 -9.09
N VAL A 140 7.08 16.59 -9.90
CA VAL A 140 7.12 16.45 -11.36
C VAL A 140 8.54 16.69 -11.90
N TYR A 141 9.25 17.66 -11.33
CA TYR A 141 10.63 17.94 -11.73
C TYR A 141 11.58 16.76 -11.44
N GLU A 142 11.48 16.14 -10.28
CA GLU A 142 12.29 14.98 -9.86
C GLU A 142 12.02 13.75 -10.72
N PHE A 143 10.79 13.59 -11.19
CA PHE A 143 10.40 12.45 -12.04
C PHE A 143 10.74 12.62 -13.54
N LYS A 144 11.25 13.78 -13.98
CA LYS A 144 11.60 14.01 -15.39
C LYS A 144 12.45 12.91 -16.04
N PRO A 145 13.50 12.35 -15.39
CA PRO A 145 14.28 11.27 -16.00
C PRO A 145 13.45 10.01 -16.27
N MET A 146 12.56 9.64 -15.33
CA MET A 146 11.68 8.48 -15.48
C MET A 146 10.61 8.71 -16.56
N LEU A 147 10.02 9.89 -16.60
CA LEU A 147 9.05 10.28 -17.64
C LEU A 147 9.68 10.20 -19.04
N LYS A 148 10.91 10.71 -19.18
CA LYS A 148 11.64 10.68 -20.44
C LYS A 148 11.93 9.27 -20.95
N SER A 149 12.15 8.30 -20.08
CA SER A 149 12.45 6.92 -20.48
C SER A 149 11.31 6.24 -21.26
N LYS A 150 10.05 6.66 -21.05
CA LYS A 150 8.84 6.18 -21.75
C LYS A 150 8.22 7.24 -22.67
N ASN A 151 8.90 8.36 -22.88
CA ASN A 151 8.39 9.50 -23.63
C ASN A 151 7.02 10.00 -23.10
N LEU A 152 6.88 10.07 -21.78
CA LEU A 152 5.69 10.55 -21.11
C LEU A 152 5.79 12.06 -20.86
N GLN A 153 4.65 12.76 -20.95
CA GLN A 153 4.51 14.14 -20.48
C GLN A 153 3.73 14.15 -19.17
N CYS A 154 4.08 15.06 -18.27
CA CYS A 154 3.33 15.23 -17.02
C CYS A 154 2.78 16.66 -16.96
N ASN A 155 1.46 16.77 -17.03
CA ASN A 155 0.72 18.03 -17.03
C ASN A 155 0.23 18.31 -15.59
N LEU A 156 0.60 19.46 -15.05
CA LEU A 156 0.18 19.90 -13.73
C LEU A 156 -0.92 20.95 -13.86
N CYS A 157 -2.13 20.63 -13.37
CA CYS A 157 -3.32 21.48 -13.39
C CYS A 157 -3.74 21.76 -11.93
N VAL A 158 -3.02 22.66 -11.30
CA VAL A 158 -3.16 22.96 -9.86
C VAL A 158 -3.32 24.47 -9.69
N ASP A 159 -4.24 24.88 -8.81
CA ASP A 159 -4.37 26.29 -8.42
C ASP A 159 -3.10 26.79 -7.72
N ASP A 160 -2.83 28.09 -7.86
CA ASP A 160 -1.69 28.72 -7.22
C ASP A 160 -1.84 28.72 -5.68
N ASP A 161 -0.72 28.43 -5.00
CA ASP A 161 -0.58 28.58 -3.54
C ASP A 161 -1.59 27.84 -2.66
N ILE A 162 -1.96 26.60 -3.02
CA ILE A 162 -2.75 25.75 -2.13
C ILE A 162 -1.94 25.44 -0.86
N MET A 163 -2.43 25.87 0.29
CA MET A 163 -1.80 25.60 1.58
C MET A 163 -2.49 24.42 2.26
N LEU A 164 -1.72 23.38 2.62
CA LEU A 164 -2.19 22.17 3.25
C LEU A 164 -1.49 21.96 4.60
N ARG A 165 -2.24 21.57 5.63
CA ARG A 165 -1.67 21.17 6.92
C ARG A 165 -1.58 19.64 6.99
N CYS A 166 -0.38 19.09 6.91
CA CYS A 166 -0.13 17.65 6.86
C CYS A 166 1.28 17.32 7.39
N ASP A 167 1.57 16.04 7.50
CA ASP A 167 2.94 15.53 7.62
C ASP A 167 3.58 15.52 6.23
N ALA A 168 4.50 16.48 6.01
CA ALA A 168 5.09 16.73 4.70
C ALA A 168 5.78 15.50 4.11
N ASP A 169 6.59 14.79 4.91
CA ASP A 169 7.34 13.61 4.47
C ASP A 169 6.41 12.46 4.07
N LYS A 170 5.33 12.28 4.83
CA LYS A 170 4.33 11.25 4.56
C LYS A 170 3.52 11.56 3.30
N ILE A 171 3.08 12.81 3.13
CA ILE A 171 2.32 13.21 1.94
C ILE A 171 3.21 13.21 0.69
N GLN A 172 4.47 13.64 0.77
CA GLN A 172 5.40 13.48 -0.35
C GLN A 172 5.49 12.03 -0.79
N ARG A 173 5.61 11.09 0.15
CA ARG A 173 5.66 9.67 -0.16
C ARG A 173 4.38 9.12 -0.82
N VAL A 174 3.21 9.66 -0.46
CA VAL A 174 1.96 9.35 -1.17
C VAL A 174 2.07 9.71 -2.64
N PHE A 175 2.52 10.93 -2.92
CA PHE A 175 2.63 11.43 -4.29
C PHE A 175 3.72 10.72 -5.10
N ASP A 176 4.88 10.42 -4.46
CA ASP A 176 5.94 9.61 -5.07
C ASP A 176 5.42 8.23 -5.52
N ASN A 177 4.68 7.54 -4.66
CA ASN A 177 4.10 6.25 -4.99
C ASN A 177 3.08 6.33 -6.13
N LEU A 178 2.21 7.32 -6.12
CA LEU A 178 1.20 7.50 -7.16
C LEU A 178 1.81 7.87 -8.51
N LEU A 179 2.76 8.81 -8.52
CA LEU A 179 3.41 9.20 -9.77
C LEU A 179 4.31 8.08 -10.31
N ARG A 180 5.01 7.35 -9.44
CA ARG A 180 5.77 6.15 -9.83
C ARG A 180 4.87 5.09 -10.46
N ASN A 181 3.72 4.82 -9.87
CA ASN A 181 2.73 3.91 -10.45
C ASN A 181 2.22 4.42 -11.80
N ALA A 182 1.88 5.70 -11.90
CA ALA A 182 1.45 6.29 -13.16
C ALA A 182 2.51 6.11 -14.25
N VAL A 183 3.80 6.36 -13.97
CA VAL A 183 4.89 6.16 -14.94
C VAL A 183 5.06 4.69 -15.33
N ILE A 184 5.01 3.77 -14.35
CA ILE A 184 5.21 2.33 -14.61
C ILE A 184 4.09 1.77 -15.50
N TYR A 185 2.85 2.11 -15.20
CA TYR A 185 1.66 1.53 -15.84
C TYR A 185 1.08 2.35 -17.00
N SER A 186 1.69 3.49 -17.33
CA SER A 186 1.31 4.24 -18.54
C SER A 186 1.78 3.56 -19.82
N PHE A 187 0.97 3.70 -20.85
CA PHE A 187 1.41 3.47 -22.22
C PHE A 187 2.49 4.48 -22.61
N GLU A 188 3.43 4.07 -23.43
CA GLU A 188 4.46 4.98 -23.97
C GLU A 188 3.82 6.08 -24.84
N ASN A 189 4.45 7.25 -24.87
CA ASN A 189 3.99 8.41 -25.66
C ASN A 189 2.61 8.95 -25.25
N THR A 190 2.25 8.83 -23.98
CA THR A 190 1.00 9.37 -23.42
C THR A 190 1.28 10.43 -22.35
N ASP A 191 0.20 11.02 -21.82
CA ASP A 191 0.26 12.05 -20.81
C ASP A 191 -0.17 11.51 -19.45
N ILE A 192 0.48 12.01 -18.39
CA ILE A 192 0.03 11.89 -17.01
C ILE A 192 -0.48 13.28 -16.60
N THR A 193 -1.65 13.34 -16.00
CA THR A 193 -2.22 14.60 -15.49
C THR A 193 -2.32 14.55 -13.99
N ILE A 194 -1.77 15.56 -13.31
CA ILE A 194 -1.95 15.79 -11.88
C ILE A 194 -2.77 17.06 -11.73
N SER A 195 -3.90 16.95 -11.02
CA SER A 195 -4.73 18.12 -10.72
C SER A 195 -5.01 18.22 -9.23
N ALA A 196 -5.13 19.45 -8.71
CA ALA A 196 -5.53 19.70 -7.35
C ALA A 196 -6.48 20.88 -7.29
N GLN A 197 -7.59 20.72 -6.56
CA GLN A 197 -8.62 21.73 -6.40
C GLN A 197 -9.08 21.79 -4.94
N CYS A 198 -9.22 23.00 -4.40
CA CYS A 198 -9.81 23.21 -3.09
C CYS A 198 -11.34 23.18 -3.19
N GLN A 199 -11.97 22.49 -2.24
CA GLN A 199 -13.42 22.41 -2.06
C GLN A 199 -13.73 22.70 -0.58
N GLU A 200 -14.21 23.90 -0.28
CA GLU A 200 -14.52 24.33 1.08
C GLU A 200 -13.40 24.01 2.08
N ASP A 201 -13.55 22.94 2.88
CA ASP A 201 -12.60 22.53 3.93
C ASP A 201 -11.66 21.40 3.50
N THR A 202 -11.68 20.98 2.23
CA THR A 202 -10.89 19.87 1.71
C THR A 202 -10.15 20.24 0.43
N VAL A 203 -9.09 19.50 0.13
CA VAL A 203 -8.43 19.52 -1.16
C VAL A 203 -8.59 18.16 -1.84
N SER A 204 -9.01 18.18 -3.10
CA SER A 204 -9.04 16.98 -3.96
C SER A 204 -7.83 16.99 -4.87
N ILE A 205 -7.04 15.92 -4.83
CA ILE A 205 -5.81 15.74 -5.63
C ILE A 205 -6.00 14.51 -6.49
N ILE A 206 -5.81 14.64 -7.79
CA ILE A 206 -6.09 13.58 -8.76
C ILE A 206 -4.84 13.29 -9.57
N PHE A 207 -4.44 12.02 -9.62
CA PHE A 207 -3.43 11.50 -10.54
C PHE A 207 -4.15 10.68 -11.61
N CYS A 208 -4.01 11.05 -12.87
CA CYS A 208 -4.63 10.39 -14.01
C CYS A 208 -3.56 9.99 -15.02
N ASN A 209 -3.59 8.74 -15.48
CA ASN A 209 -2.67 8.24 -16.50
C ASN A 209 -3.40 7.34 -17.50
N HIS A 210 -2.83 7.20 -18.69
CA HIS A 210 -3.31 6.29 -19.72
C HIS A 210 -2.61 4.94 -19.62
N GLY A 211 -3.38 3.88 -19.40
CA GLY A 211 -2.88 2.52 -19.22
C GLY A 211 -4.00 1.48 -19.30
N ASP A 212 -3.67 0.20 -19.21
CA ASP A 212 -4.67 -0.87 -19.29
C ASP A 212 -5.83 -0.63 -18.32
N THR A 213 -7.06 -0.80 -18.81
CA THR A 213 -8.27 -0.67 -18.00
C THR A 213 -8.33 -1.80 -16.96
N LEU A 214 -8.53 -1.43 -15.71
CA LEU A 214 -8.64 -2.34 -14.59
C LEU A 214 -10.08 -2.80 -14.39
N PRO A 215 -10.35 -4.11 -14.24
CA PRO A 215 -11.67 -4.60 -13.89
C PRO A 215 -12.12 -4.06 -12.52
N GLU A 216 -13.41 -3.74 -12.39
CA GLU A 216 -14.00 -3.17 -11.17
C GLU A 216 -13.74 -4.05 -9.93
N GLU A 217 -13.80 -5.37 -10.08
CA GLU A 217 -13.50 -6.33 -9.01
C GLU A 217 -12.06 -6.20 -8.47
N LYS A 218 -11.13 -5.71 -9.28
CA LYS A 218 -9.72 -5.54 -8.92
C LYS A 218 -9.45 -4.16 -8.31
N LEU A 219 -10.24 -3.13 -8.66
CA LEU A 219 -10.03 -1.76 -8.18
C LEU A 219 -10.07 -1.64 -6.65
N ASN A 220 -10.92 -2.39 -5.98
CA ASN A 220 -10.98 -2.40 -4.51
C ASN A 220 -9.77 -3.11 -3.88
N ARG A 221 -9.15 -4.04 -4.62
CA ARG A 221 -8.06 -4.87 -4.13
C ARG A 221 -6.68 -4.28 -4.36
N ILE A 222 -6.52 -3.30 -5.26
CA ILE A 222 -5.20 -2.70 -5.55
C ILE A 222 -4.57 -2.00 -4.34
N PHE A 223 -5.37 -1.69 -3.31
CA PHE A 223 -4.89 -1.12 -2.04
C PHE A 223 -4.57 -2.19 -0.98
N GLU A 224 -4.82 -3.49 -1.28
CA GLU A 224 -4.40 -4.58 -0.42
C GLU A 224 -2.87 -4.75 -0.49
N GLN A 225 -2.25 -5.09 0.63
CA GLN A 225 -0.81 -5.35 0.67
C GLN A 225 -0.47 -6.54 -0.23
N PHE A 226 0.62 -6.42 -1.03
CA PHE A 226 1.12 -7.43 -1.98
C PHE A 226 0.17 -7.78 -3.14
N TYR A 227 -0.95 -7.10 -3.25
CA TYR A 227 -1.81 -7.31 -4.41
C TYR A 227 -1.15 -6.77 -5.67
N ARG A 228 -1.06 -7.61 -6.69
CA ARG A 228 -0.55 -7.28 -8.02
C ARG A 228 -1.50 -7.81 -9.07
N LEU A 229 -1.71 -7.05 -10.13
CA LEU A 229 -2.60 -7.41 -11.23
C LEU A 229 -2.05 -8.58 -12.06
N ASP A 230 -0.74 -8.67 -12.18
CA ASP A 230 -0.03 -9.69 -12.95
C ASP A 230 0.97 -10.43 -12.05
N ALA A 231 0.57 -11.58 -11.53
CA ALA A 231 1.50 -12.52 -10.87
C ALA A 231 2.57 -13.08 -11.82
N ALA A 232 2.39 -12.91 -13.14
CA ALA A 232 3.21 -13.53 -14.18
C ALA A 232 4.18 -12.59 -14.90
N ARG A 233 4.07 -11.26 -14.76
CA ARG A 233 5.01 -10.34 -15.40
C ARG A 233 6.21 -10.06 -14.53
N SER A 234 7.34 -10.50 -15.06
CA SER A 234 8.70 -10.46 -14.53
C SER A 234 8.98 -9.27 -13.61
N THR A 235 9.68 -9.56 -12.56
CA THR A 235 10.38 -8.76 -11.55
C THR A 235 11.16 -7.51 -12.04
N SER A 236 11.08 -7.14 -13.32
CA SER A 236 11.88 -6.05 -13.90
C SER A 236 11.22 -4.67 -13.83
N SER A 237 9.90 -4.57 -13.64
CA SER A 237 9.21 -3.27 -13.70
C SER A 237 8.14 -3.02 -12.63
N GLY A 238 7.84 -3.99 -11.76
CA GLY A 238 6.78 -3.84 -10.76
C GLY A 238 7.30 -3.77 -9.33
N GLY A 239 6.73 -2.89 -8.49
CA GLY A 239 6.96 -2.82 -7.05
C GLY A 239 6.49 -4.08 -6.30
N ALA A 240 6.77 -4.18 -4.99
CA ALA A 240 6.36 -5.28 -4.11
C ALA A 240 4.82 -5.38 -3.90
N GLY A 241 4.04 -4.49 -4.51
CA GLY A 241 2.61 -4.39 -4.25
C GLY A 241 2.29 -3.73 -2.91
N LEU A 242 3.23 -2.97 -2.37
CA LEU A 242 3.11 -2.27 -1.09
C LEU A 242 2.79 -0.77 -1.25
N GLY A 243 3.17 -0.17 -2.38
CA GLY A 243 3.08 1.27 -2.59
C GLY A 243 1.67 1.83 -2.42
N LEU A 244 0.64 1.22 -3.03
CA LEU A 244 -0.74 1.69 -2.89
C LEU A 244 -1.34 1.41 -1.51
N ALA A 245 -0.93 0.33 -0.85
CA ALA A 245 -1.31 0.06 0.54
C ALA A 245 -0.74 1.13 1.49
N ILE A 246 0.52 1.55 1.30
CA ILE A 246 1.16 2.66 2.02
C ILE A 246 0.40 3.97 1.75
N VAL A 247 0.07 4.25 0.49
CA VAL A 247 -0.71 5.44 0.10
C VAL A 247 -2.02 5.50 0.88
N LYS A 248 -2.82 4.43 0.82
CA LYS A 248 -4.11 4.36 1.52
C LYS A 248 -3.94 4.62 3.02
N GLN A 249 -2.98 3.98 3.64
CA GLN A 249 -2.74 4.06 5.07
C GLN A 249 -2.31 5.48 5.51
N ILE A 250 -1.43 6.12 4.75
CA ILE A 250 -1.02 7.51 5.03
C ILE A 250 -2.20 8.48 4.85
N VAL A 251 -2.98 8.32 3.79
CA VAL A 251 -4.15 9.16 3.53
C VAL A 251 -5.19 9.01 4.65
N GLU A 252 -5.47 7.78 5.09
CA GLU A 252 -6.40 7.51 6.20
C GLU A 252 -5.90 8.08 7.53
N LEU A 253 -4.59 8.04 7.81
CA LEU A 253 -3.97 8.69 8.98
C LEU A 253 -4.16 10.22 8.97
N HIS A 254 -4.25 10.84 7.80
CA HIS A 254 -4.56 12.26 7.64
C HIS A 254 -6.06 12.57 7.61
N ASN A 255 -6.92 11.62 8.00
CA ASN A 255 -8.38 11.70 7.92
C ASN A 255 -8.89 11.96 6.50
N GLY A 256 -8.14 11.53 5.50
CA GLY A 256 -8.49 11.62 4.10
C GLY A 256 -9.08 10.33 3.55
N THR A 257 -9.40 10.36 2.26
CA THR A 257 -9.87 9.20 1.51
C THR A 257 -9.13 9.09 0.18
N ILE A 258 -8.96 7.86 -0.30
CA ILE A 258 -8.43 7.58 -1.64
C ILE A 258 -9.37 6.64 -2.39
N VAL A 259 -9.61 6.94 -3.65
CA VAL A 259 -10.45 6.15 -4.55
C VAL A 259 -9.69 5.93 -5.87
N ALA A 260 -9.83 4.76 -6.45
CA ALA A 260 -9.32 4.46 -7.78
C ALA A 260 -10.48 4.19 -8.73
N GLU A 261 -10.40 4.76 -9.92
CA GLU A 261 -11.32 4.56 -11.03
C GLU A 261 -10.52 4.17 -12.27
N SER A 262 -11.06 3.28 -13.09
CA SER A 262 -10.42 2.86 -14.33
C SER A 262 -11.47 2.65 -15.41
N GLN A 263 -11.39 3.42 -16.48
CA GLN A 263 -12.31 3.35 -17.60
C GLN A 263 -11.64 3.87 -18.88
N GLU A 264 -11.93 3.26 -20.01
CA GLU A 264 -11.47 3.73 -21.33
C GLU A 264 -9.96 3.98 -21.40
N ASP A 265 -9.16 3.03 -20.89
CA ASP A 265 -7.70 3.10 -20.83
C ASP A 265 -7.17 4.31 -20.03
N GLN A 266 -7.97 4.84 -19.14
CA GLN A 266 -7.58 5.84 -18.15
C GLN A 266 -7.68 5.27 -16.74
N ASN A 267 -6.61 5.42 -15.96
CA ASN A 267 -6.55 5.08 -14.56
C ASN A 267 -6.44 6.37 -13.74
N LYS A 268 -7.35 6.54 -12.80
CA LYS A 268 -7.49 7.75 -11.99
C LYS A 268 -7.47 7.41 -10.51
N PHE A 269 -6.55 8.03 -9.79
CA PHE A 269 -6.45 7.96 -8.34
C PHE A 269 -6.80 9.32 -7.75
N SER A 270 -7.88 9.37 -6.98
CA SER A 270 -8.40 10.59 -6.36
C SER A 270 -8.19 10.55 -4.85
N ILE A 271 -7.45 11.51 -4.33
CA ILE A 271 -7.22 11.70 -2.90
C ILE A 271 -8.02 12.92 -2.44
N THR A 272 -8.68 12.81 -1.29
CA THR A 272 -9.31 13.94 -0.61
C THR A 272 -8.68 14.08 0.77
N LEU A 273 -8.15 15.26 1.09
CA LEU A 273 -7.54 15.58 2.38
C LEU A 273 -8.22 16.81 3.00
N PRO A 274 -8.38 16.87 4.33
CA PRO A 274 -8.80 18.10 5.00
C PRO A 274 -7.68 19.17 4.87
N LEU A 275 -8.08 20.43 4.71
CA LEU A 275 -7.14 21.57 4.60
C LEU A 275 -6.61 22.02 5.96
N ALA A 276 -7.35 21.81 7.06
CA ALA A 276 -7.05 22.25 8.42
C ALA A 276 -6.74 21.08 9.36
#